data_5ef92b010d8718dac521747ab4d45dc1
#
_entry.id   5ef92b010d8718dac521747ab4d45dc1
#
_cell.length_a   1.000
_cell.length_b   1.000
_cell.length_c   1.000
_cell.angle_alpha   90.00
_cell.angle_beta   90.00
_cell.angle_gamma   90.00
#
_symmetry.space_group_name_H-M   'P 1'
#
loop_
_entity.id
_entity.type
_entity.pdbx_description
1 polymer ?
#
loop_
_entity_poly.entity_id
_entity_poly.type
_entity_poly.pdbx_seq_one_letter_code
_entity_poly.pdbx_strand_id
1 'polypeptide(L)'
;LAPLILLGLERLVKEGRCGLYCVALAISIYTNYYISIMVCIFVVLYFVVLLITEKRSFRIVGNFVLYSILAGGMASVLLVPEVCAILQTNFGDPDFPTQLKSYFSVLDELARHCMCVTTERGLEHWPNLYCGVAVFLLLPVYALNQAIPMKKRFANLALAGFMLLSFSTNVLD
;
A
#
# COMPACT_ATOMS: atom_id res chain seq x y z
N LEU A 1 7.98 1.66 -8.87
CA LEU A 1 8.78 1.09 -7.77
C LEU A 1 7.98 0.12 -6.89
N ALA A 2 6.68 0.36 -6.61
CA ALA A 2 5.89 -0.52 -5.76
C ALA A 2 5.95 -2.02 -6.12
N PRO A 3 5.84 -2.47 -7.38
CA PRO A 3 5.97 -3.89 -7.71
C PRO A 3 7.33 -4.49 -7.34
N LEU A 4 8.41 -3.72 -7.42
CA LEU A 4 9.75 -4.18 -7.02
C LEU A 4 9.87 -4.34 -5.51
N ILE A 5 9.24 -3.44 -4.74
CA ILE A 5 9.18 -3.54 -3.28
C ILE A 5 8.42 -4.80 -2.87
N LEU A 6 7.27 -5.08 -3.50
CA LEU A 6 6.48 -6.27 -3.21
C LEU A 6 7.21 -7.56 -3.57
N LEU A 7 7.88 -7.59 -4.73
CA LEU A 7 8.73 -8.71 -5.12
C LEU A 7 9.88 -8.92 -4.13
N GLY A 8 10.52 -7.82 -3.70
CA GLY A 8 11.56 -7.84 -2.68
C GLY A 8 11.05 -8.38 -1.34
N LEU A 9 9.86 -7.95 -0.92
CA LEU A 9 9.20 -8.42 0.29
C LEU A 9 8.86 -9.92 0.21
N GLU A 10 8.35 -10.40 -0.91
CA GLU A 10 8.12 -11.84 -1.10
C GLU A 10 9.41 -12.66 -1.02
N ARG A 11 10.50 -12.18 -1.61
CA ARG A 11 11.82 -12.83 -1.50
C ARG A 11 12.35 -12.81 -0.08
N LEU A 12 12.16 -11.70 0.64
CA LEU A 12 12.53 -11.61 2.05
C LEU A 12 11.78 -12.66 2.89
N VAL A 13 10.47 -12.82 2.67
CA VAL A 13 9.64 -13.78 3.42
C VAL A 13 9.92 -15.22 3.01
N LYS A 14 10.08 -15.50 1.70
CA LYS A 14 10.23 -16.87 1.18
C LYS A 14 11.66 -17.38 1.22
N GLU A 15 12.63 -16.54 0.86
CA GLU A 15 14.03 -16.90 0.62
C GLU A 15 14.99 -16.29 1.66
N GLY A 16 14.53 -15.33 2.48
CA GLY A 16 15.39 -14.58 3.40
C GLY A 16 16.28 -13.54 2.71
N ARG A 17 16.06 -13.27 1.44
CA ARG A 17 16.84 -12.29 0.64
C ARG A 17 16.24 -10.91 0.76
N CYS A 18 16.98 -10.01 1.40
CA CYS A 18 16.52 -8.68 1.81
C CYS A 18 16.97 -7.53 0.91
N GLY A 19 18.02 -7.72 0.09
CA GLY A 19 18.65 -6.63 -0.65
C GLY A 19 17.70 -5.88 -1.59
N LEU A 20 16.90 -6.61 -2.38
CA LEU A 20 15.94 -6.00 -3.31
C LEU A 20 14.89 -5.17 -2.57
N TYR A 21 14.37 -5.69 -1.46
CA TYR A 21 13.38 -5.00 -0.64
C TYR A 21 13.94 -3.69 -0.10
N CYS A 22 15.10 -3.75 0.55
CA CYS A 22 15.73 -2.60 1.19
C CYS A 22 16.07 -1.49 0.17
N VAL A 23 16.70 -1.85 -0.96
CA VAL A 23 17.11 -0.89 -1.99
C VAL A 23 15.89 -0.29 -2.69
N ALA A 24 14.91 -1.11 -3.08
CA ALA A 24 13.72 -0.62 -3.76
C ALA A 24 12.89 0.32 -2.87
N LEU A 25 12.78 0.00 -1.57
CA LEU A 25 12.10 0.85 -0.60
C LEU A 25 12.84 2.17 -0.38
N ALA A 26 14.16 2.13 -0.21
CA ALA A 26 14.98 3.34 -0.06
C ALA A 26 14.87 4.26 -1.27
N ILE A 27 14.97 3.72 -2.50
CA ILE A 27 14.81 4.49 -3.73
C ILE A 27 13.39 5.07 -3.83
N SER A 28 12.36 4.32 -3.42
CA SER A 28 10.98 4.80 -3.41
C SER A 28 10.84 6.03 -2.51
N ILE A 29 11.34 5.95 -1.28
CA ILE A 29 11.30 7.07 -0.33
C ILE A 29 12.07 8.25 -0.89
N TYR A 30 13.22 8.02 -1.50
CA TYR A 30 14.05 9.07 -2.06
C TYR A 30 13.41 9.79 -3.26
N THR A 31 12.65 9.06 -4.08
CA THR A 31 11.98 9.65 -5.26
C THR A 31 10.72 10.45 -4.90
N ASN A 32 9.92 9.99 -3.95
CA ASN A 32 8.72 10.67 -3.49
C ASN A 32 8.30 10.13 -2.12
N TYR A 33 8.62 10.85 -1.06
CA TYR A 33 8.32 10.44 0.32
C TYR A 33 6.82 10.32 0.58
N TYR A 34 5.99 11.21 0.01
CA TYR A 34 4.55 11.24 0.23
C TYR A 34 3.86 9.97 -0.31
N ILE A 35 4.14 9.62 -1.57
CA ILE A 35 3.64 8.36 -2.15
C ILE A 35 4.21 7.15 -1.41
N SER A 36 5.47 7.25 -0.94
CA SER A 36 6.12 6.14 -0.24
C SER A 36 5.50 5.85 1.12
N ILE A 37 4.93 6.83 1.82
CA ILE A 37 4.17 6.59 3.06
C ILE A 37 2.98 5.67 2.76
N MET A 38 2.20 5.95 1.72
CA MET A 38 1.08 5.09 1.30
C MET A 38 1.55 3.69 0.91
N VAL A 39 2.67 3.61 0.18
CA VAL A 39 3.29 2.31 -0.17
C VAL A 39 3.75 1.56 1.08
N CYS A 40 4.32 2.24 2.09
CA CYS A 40 4.73 1.63 3.34
C CYS A 40 3.54 1.03 4.11
N ILE A 41 2.41 1.75 4.20
CA ILE A 41 1.19 1.23 4.81
C ILE A 41 0.75 -0.05 4.09
N PHE A 42 0.68 -0.02 2.77
CA PHE A 42 0.33 -1.19 1.97
C PHE A 42 1.30 -2.36 2.16
N VAL A 43 2.61 -2.09 2.21
CA VAL A 43 3.67 -3.08 2.45
C VAL A 43 3.50 -3.77 3.80
N VAL A 44 3.16 -3.01 4.86
CA VAL A 44 2.87 -3.58 6.19
C VAL A 44 1.65 -4.51 6.13
N LEU A 45 0.55 -4.07 5.51
CA LEU A 45 -0.66 -4.88 5.36
C LEU A 45 -0.37 -6.16 4.55
N TYR A 46 0.36 -6.04 3.44
CA TYR A 46 0.74 -7.19 2.62
C TYR A 46 1.70 -8.13 3.36
N PHE A 47 2.60 -7.61 4.17
CA PHE A 47 3.47 -8.42 5.03
C PHE A 47 2.66 -9.26 6.03
N VAL A 48 1.62 -8.68 6.65
CA VAL A 48 0.71 -9.43 7.54
C VAL A 48 0.01 -10.55 6.77
N VAL A 49 -0.47 -10.28 5.55
CA VAL A 49 -1.06 -11.32 4.68
C VAL A 49 -0.06 -12.44 4.38
N LEU A 50 1.20 -12.11 4.09
CA LEU A 50 2.25 -13.11 3.85
C LEU A 50 2.55 -13.93 5.10
N LEU A 51 2.60 -13.34 6.29
CA LEU A 51 2.80 -14.06 7.55
C LEU A 51 1.68 -15.07 7.81
N ILE A 52 0.42 -14.68 7.61
CA ILE A 52 -0.75 -15.54 7.81
C ILE A 52 -0.76 -16.69 6.80
N THR A 53 -0.39 -16.42 5.55
CA THR A 53 -0.48 -17.41 4.47
C THR A 53 0.70 -18.37 4.43
N GLU A 54 1.90 -17.92 4.74
CA GLU A 54 3.14 -18.71 4.61
C GLU A 54 3.58 -19.35 5.94
N LYS A 55 2.86 -19.11 7.06
CA LYS A 55 3.15 -19.66 8.41
C LYS A 55 4.63 -19.58 8.79
N ARG A 56 5.24 -18.43 8.66
CA ARG A 56 6.67 -18.24 8.88
C ARG A 56 7.02 -17.86 10.33
N SER A 57 8.29 -18.09 10.68
CA SER A 57 8.84 -17.82 12.01
C SER A 57 8.90 -16.31 12.33
N PHE A 58 8.78 -15.96 13.61
CA PHE A 58 8.93 -14.59 14.12
C PHE A 58 10.26 -13.92 13.74
N ARG A 59 11.31 -14.69 13.41
CA ARG A 59 12.58 -14.14 12.92
C ARG A 59 12.41 -13.29 11.66
N ILE A 60 11.42 -13.61 10.81
CA ILE A 60 11.15 -12.84 9.59
C ILE A 60 10.58 -11.46 9.91
N VAL A 61 9.82 -11.33 11.00
CA VAL A 61 9.33 -10.03 11.49
C VAL A 61 10.51 -9.14 11.88
N GLY A 62 11.48 -9.70 12.61
CA GLY A 62 12.71 -8.97 12.94
C GLY A 62 13.49 -8.51 11.71
N ASN A 63 13.64 -9.38 10.71
CA ASN A 63 14.28 -9.00 9.45
C ASN A 63 13.50 -7.92 8.71
N PHE A 64 12.17 -8.04 8.62
CA PHE A 64 11.33 -7.02 7.98
C PHE A 64 11.52 -5.66 8.64
N VAL A 65 11.43 -5.58 9.97
CA VAL A 65 11.63 -4.34 10.72
C VAL A 65 13.04 -3.79 10.51
N LEU A 66 14.06 -4.63 10.65
CA LEU A 66 15.46 -4.23 10.48
C LEU A 66 15.72 -3.61 9.09
N TYR A 67 15.28 -4.30 8.02
CA TYR A 67 15.52 -3.81 6.66
C TYR A 67 14.63 -2.63 6.27
N SER A 68 13.47 -2.48 6.90
CA SER A 68 12.64 -1.28 6.75
C SER A 68 13.29 -0.07 7.42
N ILE A 69 13.85 -0.24 8.62
CA ILE A 69 14.61 0.82 9.30
C ILE A 69 15.87 1.17 8.51
N LEU A 70 16.58 0.16 7.98
CA LEU A 70 17.77 0.38 7.16
C LEU A 70 17.43 1.18 5.89
N ALA A 71 16.33 0.84 5.22
CA ALA A 71 15.87 1.58 4.03
C ALA A 71 15.52 3.05 4.37
N GLY A 72 14.82 3.28 5.48
CA GLY A 72 14.55 4.63 6.01
C GLY A 72 15.82 5.37 6.38
N GLY A 73 16.79 4.68 7.00
CA GLY A 73 18.11 5.23 7.32
C GLY A 73 18.90 5.66 6.09
N MET A 74 18.85 4.87 5.01
CA MET A 74 19.47 5.24 3.73
C MET A 74 18.79 6.48 3.11
N ALA A 75 17.50 6.66 3.32
CA ALA A 75 16.73 7.81 2.83
C ALA A 75 16.69 8.99 3.82
N SER A 76 17.35 8.89 4.97
CA SER A 76 17.31 9.90 6.05
C SER A 76 17.80 11.27 5.63
N VAL A 77 18.71 11.34 4.66
CA VAL A 77 19.21 12.60 4.09
C VAL A 77 18.06 13.47 3.55
N LEU A 78 17.02 12.84 3.04
CA LEU A 78 15.82 13.51 2.54
C LEU A 78 14.73 13.60 3.62
N LEU A 79 14.53 12.52 4.37
CA LEU A 79 13.45 12.45 5.38
C LEU A 79 13.66 13.43 6.54
N VAL A 80 14.90 13.62 7.02
CA VAL A 80 15.15 14.50 8.18
C VAL A 80 14.81 15.96 7.89
N PRO A 81 15.28 16.60 6.78
CA PRO A 81 14.88 17.95 6.43
C PRO A 81 13.36 18.07 6.21
N GLU A 82 12.73 17.05 5.62
CA GLU A 82 11.30 17.06 5.34
C GLU A 82 10.47 17.06 6.63
N VAL A 83 10.81 16.17 7.57
CA VAL A 83 10.16 16.14 8.89
C VAL A 83 10.37 17.46 9.63
N CYS A 84 11.57 18.04 9.59
CA CYS A 84 11.84 19.35 10.19
C CYS A 84 10.98 20.44 9.53
N ALA A 85 10.81 20.42 8.22
CA ALA A 85 9.98 21.38 7.49
C ALA A 85 8.49 21.23 7.88
N ILE A 86 7.97 20.00 7.97
CA ILE A 86 6.60 19.73 8.40
C ILE A 86 6.35 20.21 9.83
N LEU A 87 7.29 19.98 10.75
CA LEU A 87 7.18 20.44 12.13
C LEU A 87 7.23 21.98 12.27
N GLN A 88 7.86 22.68 11.32
CA GLN A 88 7.93 24.15 11.30
C GLN A 88 6.72 24.79 10.60
N THR A 89 6.08 24.06 9.71
CA THR A 89 4.81 24.50 9.14
C THR A 89 3.72 24.17 10.15
N ASN A 90 2.92 25.17 10.55
CA ASN A 90 1.71 25.00 11.35
C ASN A 90 0.64 24.17 10.55
N PHE A 91 0.98 22.94 10.19
CA PHE A 91 -0.03 21.95 9.92
C PHE A 91 -0.69 21.68 11.27
N GLY A 92 -1.90 22.25 11.44
CA GLY A 92 -2.65 22.18 12.68
C GLY A 92 -2.70 20.77 13.24
N ASP A 93 -2.97 20.68 14.53
CA ASP A 93 -3.10 19.38 15.22
C ASP A 93 -3.85 18.40 14.34
N PRO A 94 -3.29 17.21 14.06
CA PRO A 94 -3.96 16.23 13.22
C PRO A 94 -5.25 15.82 13.95
N ASP A 95 -6.37 16.37 13.53
CA ASP A 95 -7.69 15.93 13.97
C ASP A 95 -7.93 14.55 13.37
N PHE A 96 -7.56 13.52 14.12
CA PHE A 96 -7.92 12.16 13.72
C PHE A 96 -9.45 12.02 13.70
N PRO A 97 -10.01 11.47 12.61
CA PRO A 97 -11.44 11.32 12.46
C PRO A 97 -12.00 10.47 13.60
N THR A 98 -12.86 11.07 14.45
CA THR A 98 -13.51 10.40 15.58
C THR A 98 -14.71 9.55 15.17
N GLN A 99 -15.21 9.72 13.93
CA GLN A 99 -16.35 9.00 13.38
C GLN A 99 -16.01 8.43 12.02
N LEU A 100 -16.41 7.19 11.78
CA LEU A 100 -16.28 6.57 10.46
C LEU A 100 -17.23 7.28 9.48
N LYS A 101 -16.68 7.96 8.49
CA LYS A 101 -17.42 8.68 7.48
C LYS A 101 -17.18 8.03 6.11
N SER A 102 -18.24 7.71 5.41
CA SER A 102 -18.17 7.29 4.01
C SER A 102 -18.28 8.53 3.13
N TYR A 103 -17.29 8.74 2.27
CA TYR A 103 -17.28 9.87 1.33
C TYR A 103 -17.98 9.50 0.02
N PHE A 104 -17.82 8.26 -0.43
CA PHE A 104 -18.28 7.80 -1.74
C PHE A 104 -18.96 6.43 -1.63
N SER A 105 -19.80 6.12 -2.60
CA SER A 105 -20.33 4.78 -2.78
C SER A 105 -19.28 3.87 -3.44
N VAL A 106 -19.15 2.64 -2.96
CA VAL A 106 -18.21 1.65 -3.54
C VAL A 106 -18.52 1.39 -5.03
N LEU A 107 -19.80 1.48 -5.44
CA LEU A 107 -20.19 1.33 -6.84
C LEU A 107 -19.68 2.48 -7.72
N ASP A 108 -19.68 3.69 -7.17
CA ASP A 108 -19.19 4.87 -7.87
C ASP A 108 -17.66 4.81 -8.03
N GLU A 109 -16.94 4.30 -7.03
CA GLU A 109 -15.51 4.04 -7.15
C GLU A 109 -15.19 2.99 -8.20
N LEU A 110 -15.93 1.89 -8.22
CA LEU A 110 -15.76 0.87 -9.26
C LEU A 110 -16.04 1.43 -10.65
N ALA A 111 -17.05 2.30 -10.80
CA ALA A 111 -17.33 2.96 -12.07
C ALA A 111 -16.17 3.88 -12.51
N ARG A 112 -15.48 4.52 -11.58
CA ARG A 112 -14.31 5.38 -11.86
C ARG A 112 -13.11 4.62 -12.42
N HIS A 113 -13.03 3.33 -12.20
CA HIS A 113 -11.98 2.48 -12.79
C HIS A 113 -12.27 2.11 -14.25
N CYS A 114 -13.45 2.40 -14.77
CA CYS A 114 -13.81 2.15 -16.17
C CYS A 114 -13.24 3.20 -17.12
N MET A 115 -13.23 2.88 -18.42
CA MET A 115 -12.78 3.80 -19.46
C MET A 115 -13.74 4.99 -19.61
N CYS A 116 -13.20 6.10 -20.14
CA CYS A 116 -13.97 7.31 -20.46
C CYS A 116 -14.49 8.12 -19.26
N VAL A 117 -13.88 7.98 -18.11
CA VAL A 117 -14.15 8.85 -16.96
C VAL A 117 -13.32 10.11 -17.05
N THR A 118 -13.96 11.28 -17.04
CA THR A 118 -13.27 12.58 -17.03
C THR A 118 -12.56 12.78 -15.68
N THR A 119 -11.30 13.21 -15.74
CA THR A 119 -10.55 13.61 -14.54
C THR A 119 -11.03 15.00 -14.11
N GLU A 120 -11.54 15.11 -12.89
CA GLU A 120 -11.95 16.36 -12.30
C GLU A 120 -10.96 16.78 -11.21
N ARG A 121 -10.79 18.10 -11.02
CA ARG A 121 -9.89 18.66 -10.00
C ARG A 121 -10.72 19.36 -8.94
N GLY A 122 -10.42 19.08 -7.66
CA GLY A 122 -11.08 19.72 -6.52
C GLY A 122 -11.31 18.76 -5.38
N LEU A 123 -11.57 19.29 -4.18
CA LEU A 123 -11.85 18.50 -2.97
C LEU A 123 -13.27 17.93 -2.94
N GLU A 124 -14.18 18.50 -3.73
CA GLU A 124 -15.59 18.07 -3.80
C GLU A 124 -15.85 17.01 -4.87
N HIS A 125 -14.83 16.64 -5.61
CA HIS A 125 -14.91 15.67 -6.70
C HIS A 125 -14.41 14.30 -6.28
N TRP A 126 -14.93 13.28 -6.92
CA TRP A 126 -14.59 11.88 -6.67
C TRP A 126 -13.12 11.60 -6.99
N PRO A 127 -12.46 10.67 -6.27
CA PRO A 127 -11.05 10.39 -6.48
C PRO A 127 -10.78 9.90 -7.90
N ASN A 128 -9.68 10.36 -8.49
CA ASN A 128 -9.24 9.92 -9.82
C ASN A 128 -8.48 8.60 -9.71
N LEU A 129 -9.24 7.51 -9.53
CA LEU A 129 -8.71 6.15 -9.42
C LEU A 129 -8.87 5.46 -10.77
N TYR A 130 -7.78 5.18 -11.45
CA TYR A 130 -7.80 4.40 -12.69
C TYR A 130 -6.69 3.37 -12.69
N CYS A 131 -7.05 2.09 -12.55
CA CYS A 131 -6.09 0.99 -12.59
C CYS A 131 -6.06 0.24 -13.94
N GLY A 132 -6.99 0.58 -14.84
CA GLY A 132 -7.16 -0.08 -16.13
C GLY A 132 -8.15 -1.25 -16.09
N VAL A 133 -8.98 -1.34 -17.12
CA VAL A 133 -10.02 -2.38 -17.26
C VAL A 133 -9.43 -3.79 -17.20
N ALA A 134 -8.20 -3.98 -17.67
CA ALA A 134 -7.51 -5.27 -17.63
C ALA A 134 -7.37 -5.84 -16.21
N VAL A 135 -7.17 -4.98 -15.20
CA VAL A 135 -7.07 -5.41 -13.79
C VAL A 135 -8.40 -6.04 -13.33
N PHE A 136 -9.53 -5.45 -13.68
CA PHE A 136 -10.85 -6.01 -13.35
C PHE A 136 -11.11 -7.35 -14.02
N LEU A 137 -10.63 -7.54 -15.25
CA LEU A 137 -10.73 -8.83 -15.95
C LEU A 137 -9.82 -9.89 -15.32
N LEU A 138 -8.68 -9.48 -14.76
CA LEU A 138 -7.75 -10.40 -14.10
C LEU A 138 -8.20 -10.80 -12.69
N LEU A 139 -9.00 -9.99 -11.99
CA LEU A 139 -9.50 -10.32 -10.65
C LEU A 139 -10.31 -11.63 -10.60
N PRO A 140 -11.34 -11.85 -11.44
CA PRO A 140 -12.06 -13.14 -11.47
C PRO A 140 -11.15 -14.28 -11.92
N VAL A 141 -10.24 -14.07 -12.85
CA VAL A 141 -9.25 -15.08 -13.26
C VAL A 141 -8.38 -15.50 -12.08
N TYR A 142 -7.89 -14.53 -11.29
CA TYR A 142 -7.15 -14.81 -10.06
C TYR A 142 -8.02 -15.54 -9.02
N ALA A 143 -9.27 -15.11 -8.84
CA ALA A 143 -10.20 -15.70 -7.90
C ALA A 143 -10.55 -17.16 -8.23
N LEU A 144 -10.62 -17.52 -9.50
CA LEU A 144 -10.94 -18.88 -9.97
C LEU A 144 -9.71 -19.77 -10.14
N ASN A 145 -8.51 -19.23 -10.08
CA ASN A 145 -7.27 -19.99 -10.29
C ASN A 145 -7.02 -21.01 -9.16
N GLN A 146 -7.22 -22.27 -9.46
CA GLN A 146 -7.02 -23.38 -8.51
C GLN A 146 -5.54 -23.69 -8.21
N ALA A 147 -4.59 -23.22 -9.02
CA ALA A 147 -3.17 -23.39 -8.77
C ALA A 147 -2.68 -22.62 -7.53
N ILE A 148 -3.45 -21.61 -7.08
CA ILE A 148 -3.13 -20.80 -5.92
C ILE A 148 -3.85 -21.35 -4.69
N PRO A 149 -3.16 -21.60 -3.55
CA PRO A 149 -3.79 -22.07 -2.32
C PRO A 149 -4.94 -21.15 -1.88
N MET A 150 -6.07 -21.75 -1.49
CA MET A 150 -7.30 -21.02 -1.18
C MET A 150 -7.10 -19.92 -0.12
N LYS A 151 -6.28 -20.20 0.91
CA LYS A 151 -5.94 -19.22 1.95
C LYS A 151 -5.27 -17.98 1.39
N LYS A 152 -4.28 -18.16 0.50
CA LYS A 152 -3.53 -17.05 -0.12
C LYS A 152 -4.42 -16.25 -1.04
N ARG A 153 -5.24 -16.92 -1.83
CA ARG A 153 -6.20 -16.31 -2.74
C ARG A 153 -7.21 -15.43 -1.99
N PHE A 154 -7.82 -15.99 -0.94
CA PHE A 154 -8.79 -15.26 -0.12
C PHE A 154 -8.15 -14.08 0.61
N ALA A 155 -6.97 -14.26 1.21
CA ALA A 155 -6.28 -13.19 1.91
C ALA A 155 -5.88 -12.01 1.01
N ASN A 156 -5.42 -12.29 -0.22
CA ASN A 156 -5.11 -11.23 -1.18
C ASN A 156 -6.36 -10.52 -1.69
N LEU A 157 -7.46 -11.24 -1.92
CA LEU A 157 -8.73 -10.63 -2.30
C LEU A 157 -9.33 -9.78 -1.16
N ALA A 158 -9.21 -10.26 0.08
CA ALA A 158 -9.62 -9.49 1.26
C ALA A 158 -8.79 -8.21 1.42
N LEU A 159 -7.47 -8.27 1.19
CA LEU A 159 -6.60 -7.09 1.18
C LEU A 159 -7.02 -6.11 0.08
N ALA A 160 -7.28 -6.59 -1.13
CA ALA A 160 -7.75 -5.74 -2.23
C ALA A 160 -9.10 -5.09 -1.90
N GLY A 161 -10.04 -5.85 -1.34
CA GLY A 161 -11.33 -5.33 -0.88
C GLY A 161 -11.18 -4.30 0.25
N PHE A 162 -10.29 -4.54 1.21
CA PHE A 162 -9.99 -3.58 2.26
C PHE A 162 -9.42 -2.26 1.70
N MET A 163 -8.51 -2.35 0.72
CA MET A 163 -7.96 -1.16 0.08
C MET A 163 -9.04 -0.38 -0.68
N LEU A 164 -9.95 -1.05 -1.39
CA LEU A 164 -11.08 -0.39 -2.04
C LEU A 164 -11.99 0.33 -1.02
N LEU A 165 -12.29 -0.33 0.10
CA LEU A 165 -13.09 0.28 1.16
C LEU A 165 -12.38 1.46 1.83
N SER A 166 -11.06 1.46 1.89
CA SER A 166 -10.29 2.57 2.46
C SER A 166 -10.31 3.82 1.59
N PHE A 167 -10.51 3.68 0.27
CA PHE A 167 -10.67 4.83 -0.62
C PHE A 167 -12.04 5.50 -0.49
N SER A 168 -13.09 4.76 -0.09
CA SER A 168 -14.43 5.31 0.12
C SER A 168 -14.65 5.84 1.53
N THR A 169 -13.76 5.52 2.46
CA THR A 169 -13.92 5.86 3.89
C THR A 169 -12.68 6.55 4.45
N ASN A 170 -12.85 7.24 5.58
CA ASN A 170 -11.75 7.88 6.30
C ASN A 170 -10.96 6.91 7.21
N VAL A 171 -10.84 5.65 6.87
CA VAL A 171 -10.13 4.64 7.69
C VAL A 171 -8.61 4.84 7.68
N LEU A 172 -8.06 5.40 6.59
CA LEU A 172 -6.61 5.64 6.42
C LEU A 172 -6.27 7.13 6.28
N ASP A 173 -7.20 8.04 6.57
CA ASP A 173 -6.98 9.50 6.58
C ASP A 173 -6.21 9.96 7.81
#